data_a0f58b9811df5e4a4250b3960e98e7e1
#
_entry.id   a0f58b9811df5e4a4250b3960e98e7e1
#
_cell.length_a   1.000
_cell.length_b   1.000
_cell.length_c   1.000
_cell.angle_alpha   90.00
_cell.angle_beta   90.00
_cell.angle_gamma   90.00
#
_symmetry.space_group_name_H-M   'P 1'
#
loop_
_entity.id
_entity.type
_entity.pdbx_description
1 polymer ?
#
loop_
_entity_poly.entity_id
_entity_poly.type
_entity_poly.pdbx_seq_one_letter_code
_entity_poly.pdbx_strand_id
1 'polypeptide(L)' 'MLEYTKKVLTKVSFDKTLFRKELGKAVRWLKKEELRILKVWCITTFGSYYRDVIMEVFKKFH' A
#
# COMPACT_ATOMS: atom_id res chain seq x y z
N MET A 1 -12.02 -3.76 -5.54
CA MET A 1 -10.82 -2.90 -5.66
C MET A 1 -9.66 -3.32 -4.77
N LEU A 2 -9.95 -3.78 -3.55
CA LEU A 2 -8.88 -4.21 -2.64
C LEU A 2 -8.05 -5.35 -3.21
N GLU A 3 -8.68 -6.37 -3.75
CA GLU A 3 -7.95 -7.52 -4.32
C GLU A 3 -7.12 -7.11 -5.53
N TYR A 4 -7.65 -6.24 -6.35
CA TYR A 4 -6.91 -5.72 -7.49
C TYR A 4 -5.68 -4.94 -7.03
N THR A 5 -5.87 -4.11 -6.00
CA THR A 5 -4.78 -3.32 -5.43
C THR A 5 -3.65 -4.22 -4.92
N LYS A 6 -4.01 -5.29 -4.22
CA LYS A 6 -3.01 -6.25 -3.73
C LYS A 6 -2.20 -6.86 -4.86
N LYS A 7 -2.86 -7.20 -5.96
CA LYS A 7 -2.18 -7.77 -7.12
C LYS A 7 -1.21 -6.78 -7.74
N VAL A 8 -1.65 -5.52 -7.89
CA VAL A 8 -0.79 -4.48 -8.45
C VAL A 8 0.43 -4.25 -7.57
N LEU A 9 0.24 -4.10 -6.27
CA LEU A 9 1.34 -3.87 -5.34
C LEU A 9 2.35 -5.01 -5.37
N THR A 10 1.86 -6.25 -5.45
CA THR A 10 2.73 -7.41 -5.54
C THR A 10 3.57 -7.37 -6.82
N LYS A 11 2.97 -6.97 -7.93
CA LYS A 11 3.68 -6.89 -9.20
C LYS A 11 4.76 -5.81 -9.21
N VAL A 12 4.53 -4.70 -8.53
CA VAL A 12 5.50 -3.59 -8.51
C VAL A 12 6.41 -3.60 -7.29
N SER A 13 6.35 -4.65 -6.50
CA SER A 13 7.13 -4.73 -5.26
C SER A 13 8.64 -4.81 -5.51
N PHE A 14 9.06 -5.10 -6.72
CA PHE A 14 10.48 -5.12 -7.08
C PHE A 14 11.08 -3.71 -7.19
N ASP A 15 10.24 -2.69 -7.27
CA ASP A 15 10.68 -1.30 -7.45
C ASP A 15 10.01 -0.42 -6.39
N LYS A 16 10.82 0.11 -5.48
CA LYS A 16 10.33 0.92 -4.37
C LYS A 16 9.57 2.16 -4.85
N THR A 17 10.06 2.80 -5.90
CA THR A 17 9.42 4.00 -6.44
C THR A 17 8.04 3.69 -7.02
N LEU A 18 7.94 2.61 -7.78
CA LEU A 18 6.66 2.17 -8.34
C LEU A 18 5.71 1.73 -7.24
N PHE A 19 6.21 0.99 -6.26
CA PHE A 19 5.41 0.54 -5.13
C PHE A 19 4.79 1.72 -4.41
N ARG A 20 5.61 2.72 -4.10
CA ARG A 20 5.14 3.93 -3.43
C ARG A 20 4.08 4.66 -4.25
N LYS A 21 4.31 4.78 -5.54
CA LYS A 21 3.39 5.46 -6.45
C LYS A 21 2.04 4.75 -6.51
N GLU A 22 2.06 3.44 -6.67
CA GLU A 22 0.82 2.67 -6.74
C GLU A 22 0.08 2.65 -5.41
N LEU A 23 0.81 2.55 -4.32
CA LEU A 23 0.21 2.60 -3.00
C LEU A 23 -0.46 3.95 -2.75
N GLY A 24 0.21 5.04 -3.18
CA GLY A 24 -0.35 6.38 -3.07
C GLY A 24 -1.64 6.54 -3.84
N LYS A 25 -1.73 5.93 -5.02
CA LYS A 25 -2.96 5.93 -5.79
C LYS A 25 -4.06 5.15 -5.06
N ALA A 26 -3.71 4.00 -4.53
CA ALA A 26 -4.67 3.13 -3.86
C ALA A 26 -5.33 3.82 -2.68
N VAL A 27 -4.57 4.56 -1.87
CA VAL A 27 -5.13 5.22 -0.69
C VAL A 27 -6.11 6.33 -1.06
N ARG A 28 -6.07 6.82 -2.29
CA ARG A 28 -7.02 7.82 -2.76
C ARG A 28 -8.33 7.19 -3.25
N TRP A 29 -8.31 5.92 -3.60
CA TRP A 29 -9.45 5.23 -4.20
C TRP A 29 -10.23 4.39 -3.20
N LEU A 30 -9.54 3.81 -2.23
CA LEU A 30 -10.14 2.87 -1.31
C LEU A 30 -10.88 3.57 -0.16
N LYS A 31 -11.90 2.89 0.34
CA LYS A 31 -12.66 3.37 1.51
C LYS A 31 -11.81 3.17 2.77
N LYS A 32 -12.17 3.87 3.84
CA LYS A 32 -11.45 3.79 5.12
C LYS A 32 -11.28 2.35 5.61
N GLU A 33 -12.32 1.57 5.52
CA GLU A 33 -12.28 0.17 5.98
C GLU A 33 -11.30 -0.64 5.16
N GLU A 34 -11.31 -0.41 3.85
CA GLU A 34 -10.38 -1.10 2.94
C GLU A 34 -8.95 -0.65 3.19
N LEU A 35 -8.75 0.63 3.52
CA LEU A 35 -7.43 1.16 3.82
C LEU A 35 -6.83 0.51 5.06
N ARG A 36 -7.63 0.25 6.08
CA ARG A 36 -7.17 -0.42 7.28
C ARG A 36 -6.68 -1.84 6.95
N ILE A 37 -7.47 -2.55 6.17
CA ILE A 37 -7.12 -3.91 5.76
C ILE A 37 -5.86 -3.89 4.91
N LEU A 38 -5.78 -2.95 3.98
CA LEU A 38 -4.63 -2.82 3.10
C LEU A 38 -3.36 -2.51 3.89
N LYS A 39 -3.46 -1.62 4.89
CA LYS A 39 -2.32 -1.26 5.71
C LYS A 39 -1.74 -2.48 6.43
N VAL A 40 -2.61 -3.25 7.07
CA VAL A 40 -2.17 -4.46 7.79
C VAL A 40 -1.55 -5.44 6.81
N TRP A 41 -2.19 -5.63 5.66
CA TRP A 41 -1.67 -6.53 4.64
C TRP A 41 -0.29 -6.09 4.14
N CYS A 42 -0.13 -4.79 3.88
CA CYS A 42 1.15 -4.24 3.41
C CYS A 42 2.25 -4.45 4.44
N ILE A 43 1.96 -4.15 5.70
CA ILE A 43 2.94 -4.31 6.77
C ILE A 43 3.32 -5.78 6.93
N THR A 44 2.35 -6.68 6.85
CA THR A 44 2.60 -8.11 6.98
C THR A 44 3.40 -8.65 5.81
N THR A 45 3.08 -8.21 4.60
CA THR A 45 3.70 -8.73 3.38
C THR A 45 5.02 -8.03 3.05
N PHE A 46 5.06 -6.71 3.17
CA PHE A 46 6.20 -5.90 2.74
C PHE A 46 6.88 -5.11 3.86
N GLY A 47 6.49 -5.33 5.10
CA GLY A 47 7.01 -4.54 6.22
C GLY A 47 8.51 -4.63 6.40
N SER A 48 9.12 -5.76 6.01
CA SER A 48 10.57 -5.93 6.10
C SER A 48 11.32 -5.03 5.13
N TYR A 49 10.70 -4.69 4.02
CA TYR A 49 11.36 -3.94 2.95
C TYR A 49 10.87 -2.50 2.85
N TYR A 50 9.58 -2.30 2.98
CA TYR A 50 8.96 -1.02 2.66
C TYR A 50 8.18 -0.40 3.80
N ARG A 51 8.53 -0.72 5.03
CA ARG A 51 7.82 -0.19 6.19
C ARG A 51 7.80 1.33 6.19
N ASP A 52 8.91 1.95 5.87
CA ASP A 52 9.03 3.41 5.81
C ASP A 52 8.08 3.99 4.78
N VAL A 53 8.02 3.38 3.60
CA VAL A 53 7.15 3.82 2.53
C VAL A 53 5.68 3.67 2.93
N ILE A 54 5.34 2.51 3.49
CA ILE A 54 3.97 2.21 3.91
C ILE A 54 3.50 3.21 4.96
N MET A 55 4.30 3.41 5.99
CA MET A 55 3.95 4.34 7.05
C MET A 55 3.83 5.77 6.54
N GLU A 56 4.73 6.18 5.65
CA GLU A 56 4.70 7.51 5.08
C GLU A 56 3.43 7.75 4.26
N VAL A 57 3.09 6.80 3.41
CA VAL A 57 1.91 6.94 2.55
C VAL A 57 0.63 6.98 3.38
N PHE A 58 0.48 6.07 4.33
CA PHE A 58 -0.74 6.02 5.15
C PHE A 58 -0.82 7.17 6.14
N LYS A 59 0.30 7.75 6.53
CA LYS A 59 0.32 8.89 7.44
C LYS A 59 -0.37 10.12 6.84
N LYS A 60 -0.31 10.27 5.54
CA LYS A 60 -0.90 11.42 4.84
C LYS A 60 -2.43 11.37 4.75
N PHE A 61 -3.03 10.25 5.16
CA PHE A 61 -4.46 10.02 4.94
C PHE A 61 -5.24 9.77 6.23
N HIS A 62 -5.04 10.59 7.19
CA HIS A 62 -5.82 10.54 8.42
C HIS A 62 -7.05 11.38 8.29
#